data_0b023d21084b5c810d19cf222a96e36b
#
_entry.id   0b023d21084b5c810d19cf222a96e36b
#
_cell.length_a   1.000
_cell.length_b   1.000
_cell.length_c   1.000
_cell.angle_alpha   90.00
_cell.angle_beta   90.00
_cell.angle_gamma   90.00
#
_symmetry.space_group_name_H-M   'P 1'
#
loop_
_entity.id
_entity.type
_entity.pdbx_description
1 polymer ?
#
loop_
_entity_poly.entity_id
_entity_poly.type
_entity_poly.pdbx_seq_one_letter_code
_entity_poly.pdbx_strand_id
1 'polypeptide(L)'
;MEFAVRGTLVTVTKGIAILLLVGLAFVTYGGYDYVQQSDAVDDAVSVEATIEETSISEVGRRGVDYDVQIEFTYQYHGTEYTSDQLYPGSISETYDTRSEAQSVIESYTDGDTVTAYVDPDTPSEAFLQRQTTQGPFQFMAIGGFVLLVACLHAVGARKPGQGTELQPVRESERRQYQTML
;
A
#
# COMPACT_ATOMS: atom_id res chain seq x y z
N MET A 1 17.99 -2.38 19.29
CA MET A 1 18.67 -1.07 19.14
C MET A 1 17.88 -0.05 19.94
N GLU A 2 18.54 0.75 20.73
CA GLU A 2 17.91 1.80 21.52
C GLU A 2 18.30 3.15 20.93
N PHE A 3 17.31 3.99 20.66
CA PHE A 3 17.50 5.34 20.16
C PHE A 3 16.88 6.33 21.15
N ALA A 4 17.60 7.41 21.48
CA ALA A 4 17.07 8.48 22.31
C ALA A 4 16.51 9.59 21.42
N VAL A 5 15.21 9.81 21.48
CA VAL A 5 14.55 10.95 20.83
C VAL A 5 13.95 11.84 21.93
N ARG A 6 14.45 13.08 22.06
CA ARG A 6 13.99 14.07 23.08
C ARG A 6 13.94 13.51 24.51
N GLY A 7 14.96 12.74 24.91
CA GLY A 7 15.06 12.19 26.27
C GLY A 7 14.17 10.97 26.55
N THR A 8 13.55 10.40 25.53
CA THR A 8 12.76 9.17 25.64
C THR A 8 13.52 8.04 24.97
N LEU A 9 13.84 6.97 25.71
CA LEU A 9 14.43 5.75 25.14
C LEU A 9 13.34 4.96 24.41
N VAL A 10 13.48 4.81 23.12
CA VAL A 10 12.61 3.98 22.28
C VAL A 10 13.31 2.64 22.06
N THR A 11 12.71 1.56 22.56
CA THR A 11 13.25 0.22 22.38
C THR A 11 12.62 -0.40 21.11
N VAL A 12 13.38 -0.43 20.03
CA VAL A 12 12.96 -1.10 18.79
C VAL A 12 13.30 -2.58 18.89
N THR A 13 12.28 -3.42 19.08
CA THR A 13 12.42 -4.88 18.99
C THR A 13 12.46 -5.31 17.53
N LYS A 14 12.96 -6.55 17.27
CA LYS A 14 12.97 -7.11 15.90
C LYS A 14 11.57 -7.09 15.26
N GLY A 15 10.51 -7.39 16.05
CA GLY A 15 9.14 -7.36 15.59
C GLY A 15 8.67 -5.96 15.15
N ILE A 16 8.99 -4.93 15.94
CA ILE A 16 8.66 -3.53 15.60
C ILE A 16 9.41 -3.11 14.33
N ALA A 17 10.69 -3.48 14.18
CA ALA A 17 11.46 -3.17 12.98
C ALA A 17 10.85 -3.80 11.72
N ILE A 18 10.38 -5.05 11.80
CA ILE A 18 9.69 -5.72 10.69
C ILE A 18 8.39 -4.99 10.35
N LEU A 19 7.57 -4.64 11.34
CA LEU A 19 6.32 -3.91 11.10
C LEU A 19 6.56 -2.54 10.45
N LEU A 20 7.60 -1.81 10.87
CA LEU A 20 7.98 -0.55 10.26
C LEU A 20 8.40 -0.73 8.79
N LEU A 21 9.19 -1.76 8.47
CA LEU A 21 9.60 -2.05 7.10
C LEU A 21 8.41 -2.44 6.22
N VAL A 22 7.50 -3.29 6.74
CA VAL A 22 6.29 -3.71 6.02
C VAL A 22 5.38 -2.52 5.77
N GLY A 23 5.08 -1.73 6.80
CA GLY A 23 4.23 -0.55 6.64
C GLY A 23 4.81 0.48 5.67
N LEU A 24 6.13 0.71 5.72
CA LEU A 24 6.82 1.58 4.77
C LEU A 24 6.73 1.05 3.34
N ALA A 25 6.92 -0.26 3.14
CA ALA A 25 6.80 -0.88 1.82
C ALA A 25 5.41 -0.68 1.21
N PHE A 26 4.35 -0.88 2.00
CA PHE A 26 2.96 -0.64 1.53
C PHE A 26 2.71 0.83 1.16
N VAL A 27 3.15 1.78 1.98
CA VAL A 27 3.00 3.21 1.68
C VAL A 27 3.79 3.60 0.44
N THR A 28 5.02 3.10 0.30
CA THR A 28 5.87 3.41 -0.85
C THR A 28 5.29 2.82 -2.14
N TYR A 29 4.83 1.56 -2.09
CA TYR A 29 4.23 0.90 -3.25
C TYR A 29 2.94 1.60 -3.68
N GLY A 30 2.02 1.88 -2.76
CA GLY A 30 0.78 2.61 -3.09
C GLY A 30 1.04 4.03 -3.58
N GLY A 31 2.03 4.73 -3.00
CA GLY A 31 2.43 6.05 -3.47
C GLY A 31 3.04 6.04 -4.87
N TYR A 32 3.87 5.05 -5.17
CA TYR A 32 4.46 4.87 -6.50
C TYR A 32 3.38 4.57 -7.56
N ASP A 33 2.48 3.62 -7.26
CA ASP A 33 1.39 3.26 -8.18
C ASP A 33 0.43 4.44 -8.42
N TYR A 34 0.14 5.24 -7.39
CA TYR A 34 -0.67 6.46 -7.56
C TYR A 34 -0.03 7.48 -8.52
N VAL A 35 1.28 7.72 -8.39
CA VAL A 35 2.00 8.64 -9.29
C VAL A 35 1.99 8.08 -10.71
N GLN A 36 2.28 6.80 -10.89
CA GLN A 36 2.27 6.14 -12.19
C GLN A 36 0.88 6.22 -12.86
N GLN A 37 -0.19 5.96 -12.11
CA GLN A 37 -1.57 6.11 -12.62
C GLN A 37 -1.87 7.55 -13.02
N SER A 38 -1.46 8.52 -12.19
CA SER A 38 -1.72 9.93 -12.44
C SER A 38 -1.01 10.42 -13.71
N ASP A 39 0.27 10.07 -13.86
CA ASP A 39 1.07 10.42 -15.03
C ASP A 39 0.48 9.77 -16.30
N ALA A 40 0.14 8.47 -16.23
CA ALA A 40 -0.48 7.76 -17.34
C ALA A 40 -1.84 8.38 -17.75
N VAL A 41 -2.66 8.82 -16.80
CA VAL A 41 -3.93 9.50 -17.08
C VAL A 41 -3.70 10.86 -17.75
N ASP A 42 -2.71 11.63 -17.27
CA ASP A 42 -2.47 13.00 -17.75
C ASP A 42 -1.87 13.00 -19.17
N ASP A 43 -0.94 12.09 -19.46
CA ASP A 43 -0.20 12.04 -20.73
C ASP A 43 -0.84 11.12 -21.79
N ALA A 44 -1.92 10.40 -21.45
CA ALA A 44 -2.55 9.42 -22.32
C ALA A 44 -3.09 10.01 -23.64
N VAL A 45 -2.81 9.30 -24.71
CA VAL A 45 -3.30 9.56 -26.06
C VAL A 45 -4.42 8.55 -26.38
N SER A 46 -5.54 9.02 -26.92
CA SER A 46 -6.65 8.16 -27.33
C SER A 46 -6.36 7.41 -28.63
N VAL A 47 -6.68 6.12 -28.66
CA VAL A 47 -6.61 5.26 -29.84
C VAL A 47 -7.91 4.45 -29.97
N GLU A 48 -8.19 3.92 -31.17
CA GLU A 48 -9.22 2.92 -31.35
C GLU A 48 -8.71 1.55 -30.93
N ALA A 49 -9.52 0.81 -30.18
CA ALA A 49 -9.22 -0.55 -29.74
C ALA A 49 -10.42 -1.47 -30.02
N THR A 50 -10.15 -2.74 -30.27
CA THR A 50 -11.16 -3.78 -30.44
C THR A 50 -11.16 -4.68 -29.23
N ILE A 51 -12.32 -4.89 -28.61
CA ILE A 51 -12.49 -5.82 -27.49
C ILE A 51 -12.43 -7.24 -28.01
N GLU A 52 -11.53 -8.04 -27.46
CA GLU A 52 -11.37 -9.45 -27.83
C GLU A 52 -12.16 -10.37 -26.90
N GLU A 53 -12.06 -10.14 -25.59
CA GLU A 53 -12.73 -10.97 -24.60
C GLU A 53 -13.03 -10.15 -23.33
N THR A 54 -14.19 -10.44 -22.73
CA THR A 54 -14.59 -9.90 -21.42
C THR A 54 -15.09 -11.00 -20.51
N SER A 55 -14.65 -11.00 -19.25
CA SER A 55 -15.12 -11.96 -18.25
C SER A 55 -15.06 -11.40 -16.82
N ILE A 56 -15.77 -12.06 -15.90
CA ILE A 56 -15.73 -11.76 -14.47
C ILE A 56 -15.25 -12.99 -13.73
N SER A 57 -14.20 -12.84 -12.96
CA SER A 57 -13.67 -13.90 -12.09
C SER A 57 -13.94 -13.60 -10.63
N GLU A 58 -14.11 -14.67 -9.84
CA GLU A 58 -14.22 -14.58 -8.39
C GLU A 58 -12.83 -14.66 -7.77
N VAL A 59 -12.50 -13.68 -6.94
CA VAL A 59 -11.20 -13.57 -6.25
C VAL A 59 -11.41 -13.45 -4.74
N GLY A 60 -10.38 -13.79 -3.96
CA GLY A 60 -10.41 -13.66 -2.50
C GLY A 60 -10.48 -14.99 -1.74
N ARG A 61 -10.04 -14.96 -0.47
CA ARG A 61 -9.93 -16.15 0.39
C ARG A 61 -11.08 -16.32 1.41
N ARG A 62 -11.81 -15.27 1.74
CA ARG A 62 -12.83 -15.25 2.82
C ARG A 62 -14.09 -14.47 2.49
N GLY A 63 -14.08 -13.70 1.44
CA GLY A 63 -15.20 -13.05 0.80
C GLY A 63 -15.08 -13.39 -0.67
N VAL A 64 -16.14 -13.20 -1.40
CA VAL A 64 -16.10 -13.32 -2.84
C VAL A 64 -16.04 -11.89 -3.35
N ASP A 65 -14.85 -11.45 -3.71
CA ASP A 65 -14.65 -10.24 -4.48
C ASP A 65 -14.65 -10.62 -5.96
N TYR A 66 -14.99 -9.69 -6.83
CA TYR A 66 -15.09 -9.92 -8.25
C TYR A 66 -14.07 -9.05 -8.98
N ASP A 67 -13.33 -9.67 -9.89
CA ASP A 67 -12.37 -9.01 -10.76
C ASP A 67 -12.90 -9.01 -12.19
N VAL A 68 -12.82 -7.86 -12.86
CA VAL A 68 -13.17 -7.70 -14.28
C VAL A 68 -11.94 -7.96 -15.10
N GLN A 69 -12.02 -8.97 -15.97
CA GLN A 69 -11.00 -9.29 -16.95
C GLN A 69 -11.47 -8.84 -18.33
N ILE A 70 -10.62 -8.10 -19.01
CA ILE A 70 -10.88 -7.59 -20.36
C ILE A 70 -9.59 -7.75 -21.17
N GLU A 71 -9.71 -8.16 -22.42
CA GLU A 71 -8.60 -8.18 -23.37
C GLU A 71 -9.00 -7.38 -24.60
N PHE A 72 -8.11 -6.52 -25.08
CA PHE A 72 -8.35 -5.69 -26.27
C PHE A 72 -7.07 -5.47 -27.08
N THR A 73 -7.22 -5.33 -28.38
CA THR A 73 -6.15 -5.01 -29.33
C THR A 73 -6.27 -3.59 -29.84
N TYR A 74 -5.15 -2.93 -30.07
CA TYR A 74 -5.06 -1.57 -30.60
C TYR A 74 -3.79 -1.36 -31.41
N GLN A 75 -3.77 -0.31 -32.22
CA GLN A 75 -2.59 0.10 -32.95
C GLN A 75 -2.06 1.43 -32.47
N TYR A 76 -0.75 1.49 -32.19
CA TYR A 76 -0.06 2.74 -31.87
C TYR A 76 1.21 2.86 -32.68
N HIS A 77 1.36 3.97 -33.43
CA HIS A 77 2.46 4.24 -34.36
C HIS A 77 2.74 3.10 -35.36
N GLY A 78 1.70 2.40 -35.81
CA GLY A 78 1.80 1.31 -36.78
C GLY A 78 2.21 -0.04 -36.20
N THR A 79 2.34 -0.14 -34.88
CA THR A 79 2.55 -1.40 -34.16
C THR A 79 1.25 -1.82 -33.48
N GLU A 80 0.92 -3.10 -33.60
CA GLU A 80 -0.22 -3.69 -32.90
C GLU A 80 0.20 -4.18 -31.50
N TYR A 81 -0.64 -3.87 -30.53
CA TYR A 81 -0.49 -4.21 -29.13
C TYR A 81 -1.75 -4.87 -28.59
N THR A 82 -1.60 -5.67 -27.55
CA THR A 82 -2.72 -6.21 -26.75
C THR A 82 -2.53 -5.74 -25.30
N SER A 83 -3.63 -5.37 -24.66
CA SER A 83 -3.64 -5.04 -23.23
C SER A 83 -4.88 -5.65 -22.57
N ASP A 84 -4.78 -5.84 -21.25
CA ASP A 84 -5.83 -6.37 -20.38
C ASP A 84 -6.21 -5.37 -19.26
N GLN A 85 -5.79 -4.12 -19.39
CA GLN A 85 -5.99 -3.11 -18.33
C GLN A 85 -7.27 -2.32 -18.57
N LEU A 86 -8.20 -2.43 -17.62
CA LEU A 86 -9.37 -1.54 -17.58
C LEU A 86 -8.98 -0.14 -17.11
N TYR A 87 -8.11 -0.05 -16.11
CA TYR A 87 -7.57 1.18 -15.52
C TYR A 87 -6.04 1.20 -15.61
N PRO A 88 -5.41 2.38 -15.56
CA PRO A 88 -3.94 2.46 -15.52
C PRO A 88 -3.40 1.96 -14.17
N GLY A 89 -2.15 1.47 -14.19
CA GLY A 89 -1.41 1.04 -13.01
C GLY A 89 -1.45 -0.46 -12.74
N SER A 90 -0.71 -0.86 -11.70
CA SER A 90 -0.45 -2.28 -11.41
C SER A 90 -1.43 -2.89 -10.41
N ILE A 91 -2.28 -2.07 -9.76
CA ILE A 91 -3.24 -2.53 -8.77
C ILE A 91 -4.61 -2.62 -9.43
N SER A 92 -5.06 -3.86 -9.70
CA SER A 92 -6.40 -4.13 -10.24
C SER A 92 -7.48 -3.71 -9.23
N GLU A 93 -8.57 -3.15 -9.72
CA GLU A 93 -9.75 -2.85 -8.92
C GLU A 93 -10.63 -4.09 -8.79
N THR A 94 -11.09 -4.37 -7.57
CA THR A 94 -12.01 -5.46 -7.28
C THR A 94 -13.35 -4.90 -6.79
N TYR A 95 -14.44 -5.66 -7.04
CA TYR A 95 -15.79 -5.26 -6.72
C TYR A 95 -16.39 -6.18 -5.68
N ASP A 96 -17.12 -5.62 -4.71
CA ASP A 96 -17.73 -6.38 -3.62
C ASP A 96 -18.87 -7.30 -4.10
N THR A 97 -19.47 -6.98 -5.25
CA THR A 97 -20.58 -7.75 -5.81
C THR A 97 -20.39 -8.02 -7.31
N ARG A 98 -20.90 -9.19 -7.74
CA ARG A 98 -20.93 -9.54 -9.17
C ARG A 98 -21.71 -8.53 -10.02
N SER A 99 -22.76 -7.93 -9.45
CA SER A 99 -23.58 -6.94 -10.14
C SER A 99 -22.81 -5.65 -10.42
N GLU A 100 -21.94 -5.23 -9.49
CA GLU A 100 -21.05 -4.08 -9.71
C GLU A 100 -20.05 -4.38 -10.83
N ALA A 101 -19.35 -5.51 -10.74
CA ALA A 101 -18.44 -5.95 -11.80
C ALA A 101 -19.16 -6.06 -13.17
N GLN A 102 -20.39 -6.60 -13.18
CA GLN A 102 -21.20 -6.71 -14.40
C GLN A 102 -21.54 -5.34 -15.00
N SER A 103 -21.89 -4.35 -14.19
CA SER A 103 -22.21 -3.00 -14.68
C SER A 103 -21.01 -2.30 -15.32
N VAL A 104 -19.79 -2.66 -14.91
CA VAL A 104 -18.57 -2.12 -15.50
C VAL A 104 -18.32 -2.67 -16.90
N ILE A 105 -18.51 -3.98 -17.09
CA ILE A 105 -18.27 -4.62 -18.39
C ILE A 105 -19.43 -4.52 -19.38
N GLU A 106 -20.62 -4.08 -18.95
CA GLU A 106 -21.77 -3.90 -19.85
C GLU A 106 -21.49 -3.00 -21.05
N SER A 107 -20.50 -2.10 -20.93
CA SER A 107 -20.08 -1.19 -21.99
C SER A 107 -19.05 -1.77 -22.96
N TYR A 108 -18.60 -3.02 -22.72
CA TYR A 108 -17.53 -3.67 -23.46
C TYR A 108 -18.00 -5.04 -23.94
N THR A 109 -18.38 -5.12 -25.22
CA THR A 109 -18.81 -6.40 -25.83
C THR A 109 -17.73 -6.90 -26.77
N ASP A 110 -17.52 -8.21 -26.81
CA ASP A 110 -16.55 -8.84 -27.71
C ASP A 110 -16.81 -8.44 -29.18
N GLY A 111 -15.77 -7.95 -29.83
CA GLY A 111 -15.83 -7.43 -31.22
C GLY A 111 -16.19 -5.95 -31.33
N ASP A 112 -16.55 -5.27 -30.24
CA ASP A 112 -16.85 -3.83 -30.28
C ASP A 112 -15.57 -3.00 -30.43
N THR A 113 -15.69 -1.89 -31.15
CA THR A 113 -14.64 -0.88 -31.24
C THR A 113 -14.89 0.20 -30.17
N VAL A 114 -13.92 0.40 -29.31
CA VAL A 114 -13.96 1.35 -28.21
C VAL A 114 -12.76 2.30 -28.23
N THR A 115 -12.79 3.32 -27.39
CA THR A 115 -11.61 4.18 -27.19
C THR A 115 -10.75 3.61 -26.08
N ALA A 116 -9.48 3.36 -26.38
CA ALA A 116 -8.44 3.08 -25.39
C ALA A 116 -7.49 4.27 -25.25
N TYR A 117 -6.75 4.28 -24.18
CA TYR A 117 -5.79 5.32 -23.83
C TYR A 117 -4.40 4.71 -23.69
N VAL A 118 -3.45 5.26 -24.43
CA VAL A 118 -2.05 4.79 -24.47
C VAL A 118 -1.16 5.83 -23.83
N ASP A 119 -0.38 5.42 -22.85
CA ASP A 119 0.74 6.22 -22.37
C ASP A 119 1.87 6.13 -23.41
N PRO A 120 2.31 7.25 -23.99
CA PRO A 120 3.41 7.25 -24.97
C PRO A 120 4.71 6.67 -24.44
N ASP A 121 4.97 6.74 -23.14
CA ASP A 121 6.18 6.21 -22.50
C ASP A 121 6.11 4.69 -22.30
N THR A 122 4.89 4.13 -22.16
CA THR A 122 4.65 2.68 -22.01
C THR A 122 3.57 2.18 -23.00
N PRO A 123 3.83 2.17 -24.30
CA PRO A 123 2.81 1.88 -25.31
C PRO A 123 2.15 0.49 -25.24
N SER A 124 2.73 -0.45 -24.50
CA SER A 124 2.17 -1.79 -24.29
C SER A 124 1.15 -1.86 -23.15
N GLU A 125 0.97 -0.79 -22.38
CA GLU A 125 0.13 -0.75 -21.18
C GLU A 125 -1.07 0.20 -21.36
N ALA A 126 -1.78 0.07 -22.50
CA ALA A 126 -2.99 0.85 -22.72
C ALA A 126 -4.11 0.45 -21.77
N PHE A 127 -5.01 1.38 -21.48
CA PHE A 127 -6.15 1.17 -20.60
C PHE A 127 -7.44 1.75 -21.20
N LEU A 128 -8.61 1.26 -20.76
CA LEU A 128 -9.89 1.66 -21.32
C LEU A 128 -10.54 2.82 -20.56
N GLN A 129 -10.27 2.95 -19.27
CA GLN A 129 -10.86 4.01 -18.45
C GLN A 129 -9.81 5.01 -17.97
N ARG A 130 -9.93 6.27 -18.42
CA ARG A 130 -9.03 7.36 -18.10
C ARG A 130 -9.32 7.94 -16.71
N GLN A 131 -9.09 7.14 -15.69
CA GLN A 131 -9.23 7.54 -14.28
C GLN A 131 -8.30 6.72 -13.38
N THR A 132 -7.89 7.32 -12.27
CA THR A 132 -7.13 6.61 -11.23
C THR A 132 -8.05 5.74 -10.39
N THR A 133 -7.54 4.61 -9.89
CA THR A 133 -8.28 3.68 -9.02
C THR A 133 -8.14 4.03 -7.54
N GLN A 134 -8.94 3.39 -6.69
CA GLN A 134 -8.82 3.53 -5.24
C GLN A 134 -7.75 2.60 -4.63
N GLY A 135 -7.27 1.62 -5.39
CA GLY A 135 -6.27 0.65 -4.94
C GLY A 135 -5.05 1.27 -4.24
N PRO A 136 -4.36 2.24 -4.85
CA PRO A 136 -3.21 2.91 -4.24
C PRO A 136 -3.48 3.49 -2.86
N PHE A 137 -4.65 4.12 -2.67
CA PHE A 137 -5.05 4.70 -1.38
C PHE A 137 -5.29 3.63 -0.31
N GLN A 138 -5.85 2.48 -0.69
CA GLN A 138 -6.05 1.36 0.23
C GLN A 138 -4.70 0.82 0.72
N PHE A 139 -3.72 0.64 -0.17
CA PHE A 139 -2.37 0.23 0.20
C PHE A 139 -1.70 1.25 1.13
N MET A 140 -1.79 2.55 0.82
CA MET A 140 -1.26 3.60 1.69
C MET A 140 -1.95 3.63 3.06
N ALA A 141 -3.26 3.42 3.13
CA ALA A 141 -4.02 3.40 4.37
C ALA A 141 -3.62 2.19 5.24
N ILE A 142 -3.51 0.99 4.66
CA ILE A 142 -3.03 -0.22 5.36
C ILE A 142 -1.61 0.00 5.88
N GLY A 143 -0.70 0.47 5.03
CA GLY A 143 0.68 0.77 5.41
C GLY A 143 0.77 1.81 6.52
N GLY A 144 0.01 2.90 6.42
CA GLY A 144 -0.09 3.95 7.44
C GLY A 144 -0.60 3.42 8.78
N PHE A 145 -1.61 2.55 8.75
CA PHE A 145 -2.13 1.90 9.96
C PHE A 145 -1.09 0.99 10.60
N VAL A 146 -0.38 0.18 9.83
CA VAL A 146 0.70 -0.68 10.32
C VAL A 146 1.81 0.15 10.96
N LEU A 147 2.21 1.27 10.33
CA LEU A 147 3.19 2.19 10.89
C LEU A 147 2.73 2.81 12.20
N LEU A 148 1.46 3.23 12.28
CA LEU A 148 0.87 3.78 13.50
C LEU A 148 0.92 2.76 14.64
N VAL A 149 0.51 1.52 14.39
CA VAL A 149 0.56 0.43 15.38
C VAL A 149 1.99 0.15 15.83
N ALA A 150 2.95 0.10 14.91
CA ALA A 150 4.36 -0.08 15.22
C ALA A 150 4.91 1.05 16.11
N CYS A 151 4.56 2.31 15.79
CA CYS A 151 4.94 3.48 16.59
C CYS A 151 4.33 3.45 17.99
N LEU A 152 3.04 3.11 18.11
CA LEU A 152 2.37 2.99 19.42
C LEU A 152 3.02 1.90 20.29
N HIS A 153 3.36 0.75 19.70
CA HIS A 153 4.08 -0.32 20.42
C HIS A 153 5.50 0.13 20.84
N ALA A 154 6.23 0.84 19.99
CA ALA A 154 7.54 1.36 20.31
C ALA A 154 7.52 2.37 21.48
N VAL A 155 6.47 3.20 21.55
CA VAL A 155 6.28 4.18 22.63
C VAL A 155 5.72 3.52 23.90
N GLY A 156 4.84 2.52 23.77
CA GLY A 156 4.21 1.81 24.89
C GLY A 156 5.15 0.83 25.61
N ALA A 157 6.23 0.37 24.94
CA ALA A 157 7.26 -0.49 25.53
C ALA A 157 8.19 0.26 26.52
N ARG A 158 7.70 1.34 27.16
CA ARG A 158 8.41 2.04 28.22
C ARG A 158 8.59 1.10 29.40
N LYS A 159 9.82 0.67 29.68
CA LYS A 159 10.17 0.17 31.01
C LYS A 159 10.00 1.35 31.96
N PRO A 160 9.17 1.24 33.03
CA PRO A 160 9.21 2.23 34.11
C PRO A 160 10.67 2.26 34.58
N GLY A 161 11.26 3.46 34.61
CA GLY A 161 12.63 3.64 35.03
C GLY A 161 12.84 2.89 36.34
N GLN A 162 13.87 2.08 36.43
CA GLN A 162 14.35 1.56 37.72
C GLN A 162 14.57 2.78 38.57
N GLY A 163 13.63 3.03 39.49
CA GLY A 163 13.86 4.00 40.55
C GLY A 163 15.21 3.66 41.15
N THR A 164 16.05 4.66 41.25
CA THR A 164 17.31 4.59 41.98
C THR A 164 16.96 3.98 43.33
N GLU A 165 17.21 2.69 43.49
CA GLU A 165 17.10 2.01 44.76
C GLU A 165 18.13 2.69 45.64
N LEU A 166 17.63 3.57 46.52
CA LEU A 166 18.45 4.19 47.56
C LEU A 166 18.99 3.04 48.36
N GLN A 167 20.27 2.68 48.13
CA GLN A 167 20.93 1.68 48.91
C GLN A 167 20.85 2.12 50.39
N PRO A 168 20.33 1.27 51.29
CA PRO A 168 20.31 1.60 52.69
C PRO A 168 21.75 1.76 53.13
N VAL A 169 22.03 2.92 53.75
CA VAL A 169 23.37 3.23 54.34
C VAL A 169 23.79 2.06 55.18
N ARG A 170 24.90 1.42 54.81
CA ARG A 170 25.43 0.24 55.51
C ARG A 170 25.56 0.56 57.01
N GLU A 171 25.02 -0.30 57.84
CA GLU A 171 25.06 -0.19 59.31
C GLU A 171 26.49 -0.03 59.85
N SER A 172 27.50 -0.39 59.08
CA SER A 172 28.91 -0.17 59.39
C SER A 172 29.28 1.32 59.46
N GLU A 173 28.67 2.20 58.69
CA GLU A 173 28.96 3.64 58.73
C GLU A 173 28.29 4.33 59.92
N ARG A 174 27.13 3.86 60.39
CA ARG A 174 26.45 4.39 61.58
C ARG A 174 27.27 4.18 62.86
N ARG A 175 28.04 3.10 62.96
CA ARG A 175 28.88 2.82 64.14
C ARG A 175 30.08 3.74 64.23
N GLN A 176 30.59 4.22 63.11
CA GLN A 176 31.75 5.14 63.11
C GLN A 176 31.40 6.53 63.69
N TYR A 177 30.18 7.01 63.47
CA TYR A 177 29.75 8.30 63.99
C TYR A 177 29.43 8.26 65.50
N GLN A 178 29.06 7.10 66.03
CA GLN A 178 28.79 6.98 67.51
C GLN A 178 30.03 6.86 68.36
N THR A 179 31.20 6.61 67.80
CA THR A 179 32.46 6.48 68.51
C THR A 179 33.27 7.78 68.60
N MET A 180 32.81 8.85 67.95
CA MET A 180 33.42 10.15 67.89
C MET A 180 32.73 11.22 68.77
N LEU A 181 31.65 10.85 69.50
CA LEU A 181 30.98 11.70 70.52
C LEU A 181 31.29 11.15 71.91
#